data_b5faba34d32da5f7b0f43f94302714ee
#
_entry.id   b5faba34d32da5f7b0f43f94302714ee
#
_cell.length_a   1.000
_cell.length_b   1.000
_cell.length_c   1.000
_cell.angle_alpha   90.00
_cell.angle_beta   90.00
_cell.angle_gamma   90.00
#
_symmetry.space_group_name_H-M   'P 1'
#
loop_
_entity.id
_entity.type
_entity.pdbx_description
1 polymer ?
#
loop_
_entity_poly.entity_id
_entity_poly.type
_entity_poly.pdbx_seq_one_letter_code
_entity_poly.pdbx_strand_id
1 'polypeptide(L)'
;MKIETPINILVRRRAAIGDVIMSTGVVRELKKQYEQANIDVVTEKLAVWRNNPHIRNMYHVNDPPPIENYDLYINLDNAYEANPVNHFVDSMFYRAFGDNVLDHSVELFPDAADCQLVDEFLEPVGNRFIVVHMRNWHYAQKNISMDVWFAVYARLFGSRTDFKVICVGGSTDYMIDHPLFVDAREQFNDQQLKYLCDQALCFVGIDSGPYWAAAASKAPIVALLTNIPVESILPHRKRVMGYDCIAVPTLEECRGCYNEQQRPVVIWTCKKGTTPCNNNFDVAAIATAIESYL
;
A
#
# COMPACT_ATOMS: atom_id res chain seq x y z
N MET A 1 6.28 34.61 -6.18
CA MET A 1 7.47 34.94 -6.99
C MET A 1 7.70 33.73 -7.89
N LYS A 2 7.48 33.84 -9.21
CA LYS A 2 7.79 32.76 -10.13
C LYS A 2 9.31 32.63 -10.20
N ILE A 3 9.85 31.50 -9.76
CA ILE A 3 11.27 31.21 -9.96
C ILE A 3 11.45 30.95 -11.45
N GLU A 4 12.16 31.84 -12.16
CA GLU A 4 12.34 31.79 -13.62
C GLU A 4 13.32 30.70 -14.08
N THR A 5 14.10 30.13 -13.17
CA THR A 5 15.01 29.02 -13.47
C THR A 5 14.48 27.71 -12.87
N PRO A 6 14.48 26.61 -13.63
CA PRO A 6 14.10 25.31 -13.11
C PRO A 6 15.04 24.89 -11.95
N ILE A 7 14.45 24.57 -10.80
CA ILE A 7 15.20 24.02 -9.67
C ILE A 7 15.36 22.50 -9.81
N ASN A 8 16.48 21.98 -9.33
CA ASN A 8 16.72 20.53 -9.26
C ASN A 8 16.40 20.03 -7.85
N ILE A 9 15.49 19.07 -7.74
CA ILE A 9 15.06 18.50 -6.48
C ILE A 9 15.41 17.01 -6.46
N LEU A 10 16.07 16.56 -5.38
CA LEU A 10 16.31 15.14 -5.14
C LEU A 10 15.44 14.66 -3.98
N VAL A 11 14.59 13.67 -4.25
CA VAL A 11 13.76 13.02 -3.22
C VAL A 11 14.28 11.61 -2.97
N ARG A 12 14.50 11.27 -1.72
CA ARG A 12 14.96 9.94 -1.32
C ARG A 12 13.92 9.24 -0.46
N ARG A 13 13.50 8.04 -0.85
CA ARG A 13 12.86 7.03 0.00
C ARG A 13 13.40 5.65 -0.37
N ARG A 14 14.17 5.05 0.51
CA ARG A 14 14.94 3.84 0.24
C ARG A 14 14.05 2.61 -0.01
N ALA A 15 13.26 2.21 0.99
CA ALA A 15 12.43 1.00 1.04
C ALA A 15 11.38 1.14 2.18
N ALA A 16 10.36 0.25 2.34
CA ALA A 16 9.98 -0.86 1.49
C ALA A 16 9.09 -0.40 0.30
N ILE A 17 8.50 -1.33 -0.48
CA ILE A 17 7.62 -1.00 -1.62
C ILE A 17 6.48 -0.06 -1.20
N GLY A 18 5.73 -0.41 -0.15
CA GLY A 18 4.65 0.44 0.35
C GLY A 18 5.09 1.84 0.71
N ASP A 19 6.27 1.99 1.33
CA ASP A 19 6.84 3.28 1.71
C ASP A 19 7.21 4.13 0.49
N VAL A 20 7.72 3.49 -0.55
CA VAL A 20 8.04 4.19 -1.80
C VAL A 20 6.75 4.61 -2.51
N ILE A 21 5.71 3.78 -2.53
CA ILE A 21 4.39 4.18 -3.05
C ILE A 21 3.82 5.36 -2.25
N MET A 22 3.90 5.35 -0.91
CA MET A 22 3.46 6.47 -0.07
C MET A 22 4.15 7.79 -0.42
N SER A 23 5.41 7.74 -0.88
CA SER A 23 6.18 8.94 -1.24
C SER A 23 5.79 9.55 -2.60
N THR A 24 5.01 8.86 -3.44
CA THR A 24 4.62 9.36 -4.77
C THR A 24 3.77 10.62 -4.70
N GLY A 25 2.85 10.69 -3.72
CA GLY A 25 2.07 11.90 -3.47
C GLY A 25 2.91 13.12 -3.12
N VAL A 26 4.00 12.93 -2.37
CA VAL A 26 4.96 14.02 -2.04
C VAL A 26 5.57 14.58 -3.32
N VAL A 27 6.02 13.72 -4.22
CA VAL A 27 6.64 14.14 -5.50
C VAL A 27 5.64 14.86 -6.39
N ARG A 28 4.38 14.39 -6.47
CA ARG A 28 3.32 15.09 -7.17
C ARG A 28 3.12 16.51 -6.62
N GLU A 29 3.03 16.68 -5.32
CA GLU A 29 2.80 17.99 -4.71
C GLU A 29 4.02 18.92 -4.86
N LEU A 30 5.25 18.38 -4.83
CA LEU A 30 6.46 19.14 -5.19
C LEU A 30 6.38 19.64 -6.64
N LYS A 31 5.96 18.79 -7.57
CA LYS A 31 5.81 19.18 -8.98
C LYS A 31 4.74 20.24 -9.19
N LYS A 32 3.63 20.21 -8.42
CA LYS A 32 2.61 21.26 -8.44
C LYS A 32 3.13 22.58 -7.86
N GLN A 33 3.90 22.53 -6.78
CA GLN A 33 4.45 23.73 -6.15
C GLN A 33 5.55 24.38 -7.00
N TYR A 34 6.34 23.54 -7.67
CA TYR A 34 7.47 23.92 -8.50
C TYR A 34 7.28 23.37 -9.92
N GLU A 35 6.37 23.96 -10.70
CA GLU A 35 5.93 23.44 -12.02
C GLU A 35 7.11 23.11 -12.97
N GLN A 36 8.17 23.91 -12.94
CA GLN A 36 9.35 23.74 -13.80
C GLN A 36 10.47 22.93 -13.14
N ALA A 37 10.28 22.40 -11.92
CA ALA A 37 11.32 21.63 -11.25
C ALA A 37 11.70 20.37 -12.01
N ASN A 38 12.99 20.07 -12.01
CA ASN A 38 13.53 18.78 -12.37
C ASN A 38 13.58 17.93 -11.11
N ILE A 39 12.69 16.97 -10.97
CA ILE A 39 12.63 16.11 -9.79
C ILE A 39 13.26 14.77 -10.12
N ASP A 40 14.26 14.36 -9.35
CA ASP A 40 14.88 13.05 -9.41
C ASP A 40 14.59 12.29 -8.12
N VAL A 41 14.52 10.96 -8.20
CA VAL A 41 14.25 10.10 -7.04
C VAL A 41 15.35 9.07 -6.82
N VAL A 42 15.61 8.74 -5.55
CA VAL A 42 16.56 7.69 -5.13
C VAL A 42 15.83 6.64 -4.30
N THR A 43 15.86 5.38 -4.74
CA THR A 43 15.16 4.27 -4.09
C THR A 43 15.77 2.91 -4.42
N GLU A 44 15.43 1.86 -3.67
CA GLU A 44 15.65 0.45 -4.03
C GLU A 44 14.50 -0.08 -4.93
N LYS A 45 13.38 0.61 -5.04
CA LYS A 45 12.13 0.15 -5.69
C LYS A 45 11.82 0.98 -6.94
N LEU A 46 12.73 0.94 -7.91
CA LEU A 46 12.63 1.72 -9.13
C LEU A 46 11.33 1.47 -9.92
N ALA A 47 10.79 0.24 -9.88
CA ALA A 47 9.56 -0.11 -10.59
C ALA A 47 8.34 0.75 -10.18
N VAL A 48 8.29 1.21 -8.94
CA VAL A 48 7.23 2.12 -8.43
C VAL A 48 7.17 3.41 -9.23
N TRP A 49 8.32 3.90 -9.69
CA TRP A 49 8.45 5.19 -10.38
C TRP A 49 8.34 5.12 -11.90
N ARG A 50 8.15 3.92 -12.46
CA ARG A 50 7.94 3.79 -13.90
C ARG A 50 6.77 4.65 -14.35
N ASN A 51 6.94 5.31 -15.50
CA ASN A 51 5.93 6.15 -16.14
C ASN A 51 5.42 7.32 -15.29
N ASN A 52 6.04 7.62 -14.14
CA ASN A 52 5.62 8.74 -13.31
C ASN A 52 5.95 10.06 -14.02
N PRO A 53 4.93 10.90 -14.36
CA PRO A 53 5.12 12.12 -15.16
C PRO A 53 5.76 13.26 -14.36
N HIS A 54 5.92 13.09 -13.05
CA HIS A 54 6.40 14.14 -12.15
C HIS A 54 7.92 14.09 -11.95
N ILE A 55 8.58 13.01 -12.39
CA ILE A 55 10.02 12.84 -12.23
C ILE A 55 10.76 12.94 -13.58
N ARG A 56 12.04 13.37 -13.49
CA ARG A 56 12.95 13.37 -14.63
C ARG A 56 13.76 12.07 -14.68
N ASN A 57 14.36 11.66 -13.55
CA ASN A 57 15.17 10.45 -13.44
C ASN A 57 14.89 9.70 -12.14
N MET A 58 15.25 8.41 -12.14
CA MET A 58 15.24 7.56 -10.95
C MET A 58 16.60 6.86 -10.81
N TYR A 59 17.10 6.82 -9.59
CA TYR A 59 18.42 6.25 -9.26
C TYR A 59 18.28 5.17 -8.20
N HIS A 60 19.08 4.13 -8.31
CA HIS A 60 19.18 3.14 -7.26
C HIS A 60 20.02 3.68 -6.09
N VAL A 61 19.69 3.29 -4.85
CA VAL A 61 20.38 3.77 -3.64
C VAL A 61 21.87 3.43 -3.60
N ASN A 62 22.31 2.44 -4.36
CA ASN A 62 23.73 2.06 -4.45
C ASN A 62 24.53 2.91 -5.44
N ASP A 63 23.84 3.70 -6.28
CA ASP A 63 24.45 4.60 -7.26
C ASP A 63 23.67 5.93 -7.30
N PRO A 64 23.59 6.66 -6.17
CA PRO A 64 22.87 7.92 -6.11
C PRO A 64 23.67 9.03 -6.79
N PRO A 65 23.00 10.04 -7.36
CA PRO A 65 23.69 11.21 -7.87
C PRO A 65 24.29 12.04 -6.73
N PRO A 66 25.33 12.86 -6.99
CA PRO A 66 25.88 13.77 -5.99
C PRO A 66 24.83 14.78 -5.53
N ILE A 67 24.63 14.90 -4.21
CA ILE A 67 23.58 15.77 -3.61
C ILE A 67 23.85 17.25 -3.91
N GLU A 68 25.10 17.65 -4.02
CA GLU A 68 25.51 19.01 -4.35
C GLU A 68 25.05 19.51 -5.72
N ASN A 69 24.58 18.63 -6.60
CA ASN A 69 23.99 18.98 -7.90
C ASN A 69 22.52 19.40 -7.81
N TYR A 70 21.94 19.41 -6.61
CA TYR A 70 20.52 19.71 -6.38
C TYR A 70 20.34 20.93 -5.49
N ASP A 71 19.35 21.75 -5.83
CA ASP A 71 18.99 22.93 -5.06
C ASP A 71 18.22 22.57 -3.78
N LEU A 72 17.51 21.42 -3.81
CA LEU A 72 16.75 20.89 -2.68
C LEU A 72 16.91 19.38 -2.57
N TYR A 73 17.28 18.91 -1.37
CA TYR A 73 17.34 17.50 -1.03
C TYR A 73 16.32 17.16 0.05
N ILE A 74 15.38 16.25 -0.26
CA ILE A 74 14.32 15.80 0.65
C ILE A 74 14.53 14.33 0.96
N ASN A 75 14.94 14.04 2.19
CA ASN A 75 15.13 12.68 2.66
C ASN A 75 13.89 12.21 3.46
N LEU A 76 13.12 11.30 2.86
CA LEU A 76 11.92 10.70 3.46
C LEU A 76 12.22 9.38 4.18
N ASP A 77 13.49 8.92 4.22
CA ASP A 77 13.87 7.76 5.02
C ASP A 77 13.54 8.03 6.50
N ASN A 78 12.92 7.06 7.16
CA ASN A 78 12.47 7.15 8.54
C ASN A 78 11.51 8.34 8.84
N ALA A 79 10.70 8.77 7.89
CA ALA A 79 9.79 9.91 8.10
C ALA A 79 8.76 9.61 9.19
N TYR A 80 8.02 8.50 9.10
CA TYR A 80 7.05 8.09 10.13
C TYR A 80 7.68 7.20 11.20
N GLU A 81 8.77 6.52 10.91
CA GLU A 81 9.49 5.71 11.88
C GLU A 81 10.09 6.56 13.00
N ALA A 82 10.42 7.81 12.73
CA ALA A 82 10.86 8.76 13.77
C ALA A 82 9.73 9.32 14.61
N ASN A 83 8.49 9.27 14.11
CA ASN A 83 7.29 9.72 14.83
C ASN A 83 6.10 8.78 14.56
N PRO A 84 6.06 7.60 15.19
CA PRO A 84 5.10 6.54 14.87
C PRO A 84 3.65 6.85 15.28
N VAL A 85 3.40 7.92 16.02
CA VAL A 85 2.04 8.33 16.41
C VAL A 85 1.29 9.10 15.32
N ASN A 86 2.01 9.58 14.31
CA ASN A 86 1.43 10.28 13.18
C ASN A 86 1.03 9.28 12.07
N HIS A 87 0.10 9.70 11.21
CA HIS A 87 -0.20 8.96 9.99
C HIS A 87 1.04 8.84 9.11
N PHE A 88 1.28 7.65 8.52
CA PHE A 88 2.54 7.37 7.82
C PHE A 88 2.76 8.29 6.61
N VAL A 89 1.74 8.50 5.80
CA VAL A 89 1.81 9.43 4.65
C VAL A 89 1.97 10.88 5.15
N ASP A 90 1.19 11.28 6.16
CA ASP A 90 1.26 12.67 6.70
C ASP A 90 2.66 12.99 7.22
N SER A 91 3.34 12.02 7.82
CA SER A 91 4.72 12.21 8.29
C SER A 91 5.70 12.49 7.14
N MET A 92 5.47 11.89 5.96
CA MET A 92 6.28 12.17 4.76
C MET A 92 5.99 13.58 4.23
N PHE A 93 4.71 13.96 4.18
CA PHE A 93 4.30 15.30 3.78
C PHE A 93 4.81 16.37 4.74
N TYR A 94 4.68 16.14 6.03
CA TYR A 94 5.24 17.03 7.05
C TYR A 94 6.75 17.22 6.89
N ARG A 95 7.48 16.14 6.61
CA ARG A 95 8.93 16.19 6.36
C ARG A 95 9.29 17.04 5.13
N ALA A 96 8.47 17.00 4.08
CA ALA A 96 8.71 17.71 2.84
C ALA A 96 8.20 19.16 2.86
N PHE A 97 7.09 19.45 3.53
CA PHE A 97 6.35 20.71 3.40
C PHE A 97 6.02 21.41 4.72
N GLY A 98 6.27 20.77 5.87
CA GLY A 98 5.74 21.26 7.16
C GLY A 98 4.23 21.02 7.29
N ASP A 99 3.51 21.92 7.96
CA ASP A 99 2.07 21.79 8.28
C ASP A 99 1.12 22.17 7.12
N ASN A 100 1.52 22.09 5.88
CA ASN A 100 0.68 22.44 4.75
C ASN A 100 -0.40 21.38 4.48
N VAL A 101 -1.62 21.86 4.20
CA VAL A 101 -2.73 20.98 3.79
C VAL A 101 -2.62 20.73 2.29
N LEU A 102 -2.29 19.51 1.91
CA LEU A 102 -2.08 19.06 0.53
C LEU A 102 -2.93 17.81 0.24
N ASP A 103 -2.90 17.36 -1.01
CA ASP A 103 -3.47 16.07 -1.39
C ASP A 103 -2.50 14.94 -1.02
N HIS A 104 -2.84 14.17 0.00
CA HIS A 104 -2.04 13.06 0.52
C HIS A 104 -2.36 11.71 -0.15
N SER A 105 -3.11 11.69 -1.25
CA SER A 105 -3.30 10.45 -2.02
C SER A 105 -1.99 10.00 -2.67
N VAL A 106 -1.89 8.69 -2.87
CA VAL A 106 -0.75 8.05 -3.55
C VAL A 106 -1.11 7.72 -4.99
N GLU A 107 -0.11 7.49 -5.85
CA GLU A 107 -0.35 7.27 -7.27
C GLU A 107 0.63 6.28 -7.89
N LEU A 108 0.18 5.57 -8.92
CA LEU A 108 0.95 4.70 -9.78
C LEU A 108 0.45 4.88 -11.22
N PHE A 109 1.33 4.66 -12.20
CA PHE A 109 1.09 4.97 -13.60
C PHE A 109 1.35 3.74 -14.51
N PRO A 110 0.45 2.74 -14.55
CA PRO A 110 0.56 1.62 -15.47
C PRO A 110 0.51 2.11 -16.93
N ASP A 111 1.36 1.56 -17.78
CA ASP A 111 1.32 1.82 -19.20
C ASP A 111 0.41 0.83 -19.96
N ALA A 112 0.32 0.98 -21.28
CA ALA A 112 -0.52 0.13 -22.09
C ALA A 112 -0.09 -1.36 -22.05
N ALA A 113 1.21 -1.63 -21.92
CA ALA A 113 1.73 -3.00 -21.81
C ALA A 113 1.39 -3.62 -20.44
N ASP A 114 1.48 -2.85 -19.36
CA ASP A 114 1.03 -3.28 -18.03
C ASP A 114 -0.47 -3.61 -18.05
N CYS A 115 -1.29 -2.76 -18.68
CA CYS A 115 -2.73 -2.98 -18.80
C CYS A 115 -3.04 -4.23 -19.62
N GLN A 116 -2.40 -4.41 -20.77
CA GLN A 116 -2.60 -5.56 -21.63
C GLN A 116 -2.30 -6.90 -20.93
N LEU A 117 -1.18 -6.99 -20.19
CA LEU A 117 -0.82 -8.19 -19.44
C LEU A 117 -1.88 -8.57 -18.39
N VAL A 118 -2.45 -7.58 -17.72
CA VAL A 118 -3.53 -7.80 -16.74
C VAL A 118 -4.82 -8.20 -17.42
N ASP A 119 -5.17 -7.58 -18.55
CA ASP A 119 -6.38 -7.92 -19.33
C ASP A 119 -6.30 -9.36 -19.86
N GLU A 120 -5.15 -9.78 -20.39
CA GLU A 120 -4.90 -11.17 -20.82
C GLU A 120 -5.02 -12.17 -19.66
N PHE A 121 -4.52 -11.82 -18.47
CA PHE A 121 -4.71 -12.63 -17.26
C PHE A 121 -6.19 -12.72 -16.86
N LEU A 122 -6.96 -11.64 -16.98
CA LEU A 122 -8.36 -11.58 -16.59
C LEU A 122 -9.32 -12.24 -17.58
N GLU A 123 -8.93 -12.45 -18.83
CA GLU A 123 -9.77 -13.07 -19.86
C GLU A 123 -10.41 -14.40 -19.41
N PRO A 124 -9.65 -15.39 -18.86
CA PRO A 124 -10.25 -16.62 -18.33
C PRO A 124 -10.87 -16.47 -16.92
N VAL A 125 -10.55 -15.42 -16.19
CA VAL A 125 -11.04 -15.21 -14.80
C VAL A 125 -12.44 -14.58 -14.80
N GLY A 126 -12.68 -13.65 -15.71
CA GLY A 126 -13.90 -12.85 -15.80
C GLY A 126 -13.82 -11.53 -15.01
N ASN A 127 -14.90 -10.78 -15.04
CA ASN A 127 -14.96 -9.39 -14.55
C ASN A 127 -15.53 -9.24 -13.12
N ARG A 128 -15.90 -10.34 -12.46
CA ARG A 128 -16.40 -10.31 -11.07
C ARG A 128 -15.38 -10.96 -10.14
N PHE A 129 -14.51 -10.16 -9.57
CA PHE A 129 -13.49 -10.65 -8.66
C PHE A 129 -13.14 -9.60 -7.59
N ILE A 130 -12.59 -10.10 -6.49
CA ILE A 130 -11.89 -9.32 -5.47
C ILE A 130 -10.40 -9.66 -5.52
N VAL A 131 -9.55 -8.69 -5.19
CA VAL A 131 -8.11 -8.91 -5.01
C VAL A 131 -7.80 -9.05 -3.54
N VAL A 132 -7.05 -10.08 -3.17
CA VAL A 132 -6.75 -10.40 -1.77
C VAL A 132 -5.25 -10.59 -1.56
N HIS A 133 -4.73 -9.98 -0.52
CA HIS A 133 -3.38 -10.24 -0.04
C HIS A 133 -3.42 -10.93 1.32
N MET A 134 -3.30 -12.26 1.31
CA MET A 134 -3.24 -13.11 2.51
C MET A 134 -1.78 -13.27 2.94
N ARG A 135 -1.23 -12.21 3.51
CA ARG A 135 0.20 -12.14 3.86
C ARG A 135 0.63 -13.21 4.83
N ASN A 136 1.77 -13.81 4.55
CA ASN A 136 2.52 -14.68 5.46
C ASN A 136 3.98 -14.21 5.53
N TRP A 137 4.31 -13.42 6.53
CA TRP A 137 5.63 -12.83 6.67
C TRP A 137 6.26 -13.19 8.01
N HIS A 138 7.58 -13.12 8.10
CA HIS A 138 8.32 -13.46 9.32
C HIS A 138 8.01 -12.52 10.51
N TYR A 139 7.50 -11.31 10.26
CA TYR A 139 6.94 -10.47 11.32
C TYR A 139 5.49 -10.87 11.58
N ALA A 140 5.31 -11.86 12.45
CA ALA A 140 4.01 -12.47 12.71
C ALA A 140 2.91 -11.46 13.08
N GLN A 141 3.25 -10.34 13.73
CA GLN A 141 2.29 -9.29 14.12
C GLN A 141 1.56 -8.63 12.95
N LYS A 142 2.06 -8.79 11.73
CA LYS A 142 1.41 -8.27 10.52
C LYS A 142 0.66 -9.36 9.74
N ASN A 143 0.59 -10.58 10.24
CA ASN A 143 -0.13 -11.65 9.57
C ASN A 143 -1.55 -11.77 10.13
N ILE A 144 -2.42 -12.39 9.35
CA ILE A 144 -3.74 -12.87 9.79
C ILE A 144 -3.70 -14.38 9.63
N SER A 145 -4.20 -15.12 10.61
CA SER A 145 -4.13 -16.58 10.56
C SER A 145 -4.98 -17.17 9.44
N MET A 146 -4.58 -18.32 8.96
CA MET A 146 -5.37 -19.06 7.96
C MET A 146 -6.76 -19.43 8.48
N ASP A 147 -6.92 -19.67 9.79
CA ASP A 147 -8.23 -19.98 10.38
C ASP A 147 -9.22 -18.81 10.21
N VAL A 148 -8.75 -17.56 10.36
CA VAL A 148 -9.56 -16.37 10.10
C VAL A 148 -9.93 -16.30 8.63
N TRP A 149 -8.96 -16.48 7.71
CA TRP A 149 -9.22 -16.48 6.27
C TRP A 149 -10.20 -17.58 5.86
N PHE A 150 -10.02 -18.82 6.34
CA PHE A 150 -10.97 -19.91 6.09
C PHE A 150 -12.37 -19.58 6.59
N ALA A 151 -12.49 -19.03 7.80
CA ALA A 151 -13.79 -18.67 8.36
C ALA A 151 -14.49 -17.57 7.55
N VAL A 152 -13.75 -16.55 7.09
CA VAL A 152 -14.28 -15.47 6.24
C VAL A 152 -14.78 -16.03 4.92
N TYR A 153 -13.98 -16.84 4.22
CA TYR A 153 -14.37 -17.36 2.90
C TYR A 153 -15.42 -18.45 2.99
N ALA A 154 -15.43 -19.29 4.03
CA ALA A 154 -16.50 -20.24 4.27
C ALA A 154 -17.87 -19.52 4.42
N ARG A 155 -17.88 -18.36 5.09
CA ARG A 155 -19.07 -17.54 5.23
C ARG A 155 -19.49 -16.92 3.89
N LEU A 156 -18.57 -16.31 3.16
CA LEU A 156 -18.84 -15.68 1.86
C LEU A 156 -19.37 -16.69 0.83
N PHE A 157 -18.70 -17.83 0.70
CA PHE A 157 -19.06 -18.86 -0.29
C PHE A 157 -20.30 -19.68 0.13
N GLY A 158 -20.68 -19.65 1.41
CA GLY A 158 -21.96 -20.19 1.86
C GLY A 158 -23.18 -19.43 1.33
N SER A 159 -22.98 -18.16 0.95
CA SER A 159 -24.04 -17.28 0.43
C SER A 159 -23.87 -16.95 -1.06
N ARG A 160 -22.64 -16.91 -1.58
CA ARG A 160 -22.34 -16.43 -2.94
C ARG A 160 -21.17 -17.19 -3.57
N THR A 161 -21.32 -17.52 -4.86
CA THR A 161 -20.28 -18.17 -5.67
C THR A 161 -20.08 -17.47 -7.03
N ASP A 162 -20.64 -16.28 -7.18
CA ASP A 162 -20.69 -15.52 -8.44
C ASP A 162 -19.49 -14.57 -8.62
N PHE A 163 -18.43 -14.76 -7.85
CA PHE A 163 -17.18 -13.99 -7.96
C PHE A 163 -15.94 -14.87 -7.76
N LYS A 164 -14.79 -14.39 -8.20
CA LYS A 164 -13.48 -15.01 -7.98
C LYS A 164 -12.68 -14.24 -6.92
N VAL A 165 -11.71 -14.91 -6.31
CA VAL A 165 -10.75 -14.34 -5.36
C VAL A 165 -9.36 -14.44 -5.97
N ILE A 166 -8.77 -13.34 -6.40
CA ILE A 166 -7.42 -13.29 -6.97
C ILE A 166 -6.43 -13.03 -5.82
N CYS A 167 -5.61 -14.03 -5.52
CA CYS A 167 -4.58 -13.95 -4.47
C CYS A 167 -3.30 -13.36 -5.03
N VAL A 168 -2.88 -12.22 -4.49
CA VAL A 168 -1.62 -11.54 -4.84
C VAL A 168 -0.64 -11.56 -3.68
N GLY A 169 0.64 -11.29 -3.97
CA GLY A 169 1.72 -11.26 -2.97
C GLY A 169 2.94 -12.04 -3.42
N GLY A 170 3.77 -12.46 -2.46
CA GLY A 170 4.94 -13.32 -2.70
C GLY A 170 4.60 -14.81 -2.64
N SER A 171 5.51 -15.65 -3.12
CA SER A 171 5.32 -17.12 -3.16
C SER A 171 5.08 -17.76 -1.79
N THR A 172 5.55 -17.14 -0.71
CA THR A 172 5.34 -17.63 0.66
C THR A 172 4.03 -17.15 1.30
N ASP A 173 3.31 -16.23 0.66
CA ASP A 173 2.02 -15.76 1.16
C ASP A 173 0.97 -16.86 1.05
N TYR A 174 -0.06 -16.78 1.90
CA TYR A 174 -1.07 -17.82 1.97
C TYR A 174 -1.88 -17.92 0.68
N MET A 175 -2.31 -19.14 0.38
CA MET A 175 -3.22 -19.49 -0.70
C MET A 175 -4.23 -20.52 -0.21
N ILE A 176 -5.46 -20.43 -0.65
CA ILE A 176 -6.52 -21.40 -0.37
C ILE A 176 -6.78 -22.21 -1.64
N ASP A 177 -6.66 -23.54 -1.53
CA ASP A 177 -6.98 -24.48 -2.60
C ASP A 177 -8.51 -24.63 -2.72
N HIS A 178 -9.10 -23.82 -3.62
CA HIS A 178 -10.53 -23.81 -3.86
C HIS A 178 -10.83 -23.25 -5.28
N PRO A 179 -11.82 -23.77 -6.03
CA PRO A 179 -12.10 -23.39 -7.42
C PRO A 179 -12.42 -21.91 -7.68
N LEU A 180 -12.80 -21.16 -6.64
CA LEU A 180 -13.04 -19.73 -6.75
C LEU A 180 -11.78 -18.89 -6.51
N PHE A 181 -10.68 -19.48 -6.05
CA PHE A 181 -9.41 -18.80 -5.87
C PHE A 181 -8.55 -18.91 -7.14
N VAL A 182 -7.89 -17.81 -7.47
CA VAL A 182 -6.94 -17.71 -8.59
C VAL A 182 -5.59 -17.28 -8.01
N ASP A 183 -4.57 -18.09 -8.20
CA ASP A 183 -3.20 -17.77 -7.74
C ASP A 183 -2.53 -16.80 -8.70
N ALA A 184 -2.33 -15.59 -8.24
CA ALA A 184 -1.63 -14.51 -8.93
C ALA A 184 -0.40 -14.00 -8.14
N ARG A 185 0.08 -14.81 -7.18
CA ARG A 185 1.29 -14.48 -6.43
C ARG A 185 2.49 -14.43 -7.38
N GLU A 186 3.36 -13.44 -7.17
CA GLU A 186 4.55 -13.14 -8.01
C GLU A 186 4.27 -12.84 -9.49
N GLN A 187 3.01 -12.70 -9.91
CA GLN A 187 2.67 -12.48 -11.31
C GLN A 187 2.68 -11.00 -11.72
N PHE A 188 2.47 -10.09 -10.78
CA PHE A 188 2.30 -8.68 -11.10
C PHE A 188 3.35 -7.79 -10.41
N ASN A 189 3.87 -6.81 -11.15
CA ASN A 189 4.58 -5.68 -10.57
C ASN A 189 3.59 -4.65 -9.98
N ASP A 190 4.10 -3.60 -9.32
CA ASP A 190 3.27 -2.63 -8.62
C ASP A 190 2.31 -1.86 -9.55
N GLN A 191 2.73 -1.57 -10.81
CA GLN A 191 1.91 -0.89 -11.81
C GLN A 191 0.76 -1.79 -12.28
N GLN A 192 1.06 -3.04 -12.60
CA GLN A 192 0.10 -4.06 -13.01
C GLN A 192 -0.89 -4.36 -11.87
N LEU A 193 -0.40 -4.47 -10.64
CA LEU A 193 -1.25 -4.69 -9.47
C LEU A 193 -2.22 -3.53 -9.23
N LYS A 194 -1.77 -2.28 -9.42
CA LYS A 194 -2.66 -1.12 -9.39
C LYS A 194 -3.77 -1.24 -10.42
N TYR A 195 -3.43 -1.61 -11.67
CA TYR A 195 -4.42 -1.75 -12.73
C TYR A 195 -5.36 -2.94 -12.48
N LEU A 196 -4.85 -4.08 -11.98
CA LEU A 196 -5.68 -5.20 -11.54
C LEU A 196 -6.70 -4.75 -10.47
N CYS A 197 -6.25 -3.97 -9.50
CA CYS A 197 -7.14 -3.41 -8.49
C CYS A 197 -8.17 -2.43 -9.09
N ASP A 198 -7.82 -1.65 -10.12
CA ASP A 198 -8.79 -0.77 -10.80
C ASP A 198 -9.99 -1.52 -11.37
N GLN A 199 -9.82 -2.80 -11.74
CA GLN A 199 -10.85 -3.67 -12.29
C GLN A 199 -11.61 -4.48 -11.22
N ALA A 200 -11.09 -4.52 -9.99
CA ALA A 200 -11.64 -5.33 -8.90
C ALA A 200 -12.86 -4.69 -8.24
N LEU A 201 -13.77 -5.53 -7.74
CA LEU A 201 -14.89 -5.09 -6.90
C LEU A 201 -14.41 -4.48 -5.58
N CYS A 202 -13.38 -5.07 -4.97
CA CYS A 202 -12.63 -4.48 -3.86
C CYS A 202 -11.26 -5.16 -3.69
N PHE A 203 -10.39 -4.51 -2.92
CA PHE A 203 -9.16 -5.11 -2.38
C PHE A 203 -9.36 -5.46 -0.90
N VAL A 204 -8.87 -6.63 -0.49
CA VAL A 204 -8.90 -7.09 0.90
C VAL A 204 -7.48 -7.44 1.35
N GLY A 205 -7.01 -6.86 2.44
CA GLY A 205 -5.67 -7.19 2.93
C GLY A 205 -5.22 -6.35 4.09
N ILE A 206 -3.94 -6.51 4.42
CA ILE A 206 -3.28 -5.82 5.52
C ILE A 206 -2.26 -4.81 5.01
N ASP A 207 -1.72 -3.96 5.90
CA ASP A 207 -0.59 -3.05 5.58
C ASP A 207 0.58 -3.78 4.92
N SER A 208 0.80 -3.47 3.65
CA SER A 208 1.75 -4.17 2.76
C SER A 208 1.97 -3.41 1.45
N GLY A 209 2.93 -3.85 0.61
CA GLY A 209 3.09 -3.32 -0.75
C GLY A 209 1.80 -3.38 -1.57
N PRO A 210 1.14 -4.57 -1.70
CA PRO A 210 -0.14 -4.69 -2.39
C PRO A 210 -1.25 -3.78 -1.87
N TYR A 211 -1.33 -3.54 -0.56
CA TYR A 211 -2.27 -2.61 0.03
C TYR A 211 -2.06 -1.17 -0.49
N TRP A 212 -0.81 -0.72 -0.58
CA TRP A 212 -0.50 0.62 -1.07
C TRP A 212 -0.67 0.74 -2.59
N ALA A 213 -0.44 -0.33 -3.35
CA ALA A 213 -0.82 -0.36 -4.77
C ALA A 213 -2.34 -0.24 -4.96
N ALA A 214 -3.13 -0.95 -4.14
CA ALA A 214 -4.58 -0.79 -4.09
C ALA A 214 -5.00 0.62 -3.64
N ALA A 215 -4.26 1.26 -2.73
CA ALA A 215 -4.51 2.64 -2.33
C ALA A 215 -4.36 3.64 -3.48
N ALA A 216 -3.52 3.35 -4.47
CA ALA A 216 -3.37 4.14 -5.70
C ALA A 216 -4.44 3.80 -6.76
N SER A 217 -5.30 2.80 -6.55
CA SER A 217 -6.31 2.32 -7.50
C SER A 217 -7.71 2.91 -7.24
N LYS A 218 -8.69 2.48 -8.03
CA LYS A 218 -10.11 2.82 -7.86
C LYS A 218 -10.87 1.83 -6.96
N ALA A 219 -10.32 0.63 -6.69
CA ALA A 219 -11.01 -0.36 -5.89
C ALA A 219 -11.33 0.14 -4.47
N PRO A 220 -12.51 -0.08 -3.91
CA PRO A 220 -12.73 0.00 -2.47
C PRO A 220 -11.75 -0.92 -1.72
N ILE A 221 -11.38 -0.55 -0.50
CA ILE A 221 -10.43 -1.33 0.31
C ILE A 221 -11.08 -1.81 1.59
N VAL A 222 -10.97 -3.10 1.88
CA VAL A 222 -11.23 -3.68 3.21
C VAL A 222 -9.89 -3.92 3.87
N ALA A 223 -9.50 -3.04 4.78
CA ALA A 223 -8.22 -3.08 5.47
C ALA A 223 -8.34 -3.86 6.78
N LEU A 224 -7.65 -5.00 6.87
CA LEU A 224 -7.58 -5.81 8.07
C LEU A 224 -6.34 -5.43 8.88
N LEU A 225 -6.52 -4.89 10.08
CA LEU A 225 -5.44 -4.27 10.83
C LEU A 225 -5.16 -4.99 12.16
N THR A 226 -3.92 -5.38 12.37
CA THR A 226 -3.43 -6.07 13.57
C THR A 226 -2.79 -5.08 14.55
N ASN A 227 -1.49 -4.87 14.44
CA ASN A 227 -0.68 -4.09 15.38
C ASN A 227 -0.53 -2.61 15.02
N ILE A 228 -0.93 -2.19 13.80
CA ILE A 228 -0.87 -0.79 13.37
C ILE A 228 -2.22 -0.12 13.65
N PRO A 229 -2.25 1.07 14.27
CA PRO A 229 -3.48 1.81 14.48
C PRO A 229 -4.15 2.20 13.16
N VAL A 230 -5.48 2.20 13.14
CA VAL A 230 -6.27 2.60 11.96
C VAL A 230 -5.89 4.00 11.49
N GLU A 231 -5.80 4.94 12.41
CA GLU A 231 -5.48 6.35 12.16
C GLU A 231 -4.09 6.58 11.59
N SER A 232 -3.18 5.61 11.74
CA SER A 232 -1.79 5.73 11.23
C SER A 232 -1.61 5.26 9.79
N ILE A 233 -2.56 4.48 9.24
CA ILE A 233 -2.33 3.72 8.00
C ILE A 233 -3.45 3.82 6.97
N LEU A 234 -4.65 4.30 7.34
CA LEU A 234 -5.78 4.32 6.40
C LEU A 234 -5.53 5.33 5.27
N PRO A 235 -5.55 4.94 3.98
CA PRO A 235 -5.21 5.85 2.89
C PRO A 235 -6.16 7.06 2.82
N HIS A 236 -5.62 8.24 2.56
CA HIS A 236 -6.37 9.49 2.44
C HIS A 236 -7.21 9.62 1.15
N ARG A 237 -7.54 8.52 0.51
CA ARG A 237 -8.18 8.47 -0.80
C ARG A 237 -9.67 8.83 -0.81
N LYS A 238 -10.40 8.56 0.28
CA LYS A 238 -11.84 8.83 0.34
C LYS A 238 -12.14 10.32 0.18
N ARG A 239 -11.38 11.17 0.86
CA ARG A 239 -11.55 12.63 0.78
C ARG A 239 -11.18 13.21 -0.58
N VAL A 240 -10.18 12.63 -1.25
CA VAL A 240 -9.59 13.19 -2.47
C VAL A 240 -10.14 12.52 -3.73
N MET A 241 -10.32 11.20 -3.69
CA MET A 241 -10.68 10.38 -4.85
C MET A 241 -12.12 9.83 -4.78
N GLY A 242 -12.81 9.97 -3.63
CA GLY A 242 -14.16 9.47 -3.42
C GLY A 242 -14.28 7.95 -3.22
N TYR A 243 -13.17 7.21 -3.14
CA TYR A 243 -13.18 5.75 -2.97
C TYR A 243 -13.16 5.33 -1.51
N ASP A 244 -14.00 4.34 -1.16
CA ASP A 244 -14.15 3.87 0.20
C ASP A 244 -12.96 3.05 0.70
N CYS A 245 -12.75 3.13 2.02
CA CYS A 245 -11.85 2.27 2.74
C CYS A 245 -12.49 1.90 4.09
N ILE A 246 -12.80 0.61 4.27
CA ILE A 246 -13.36 0.07 5.51
C ILE A 246 -12.24 -0.59 6.29
N ALA A 247 -11.97 -0.11 7.51
CA ALA A 247 -11.03 -0.74 8.41
C ALA A 247 -11.74 -1.74 9.32
N VAL A 248 -11.21 -2.96 9.39
CA VAL A 248 -11.61 -3.98 10.35
C VAL A 248 -10.39 -4.32 11.21
N PRO A 249 -10.21 -3.64 12.34
CA PRO A 249 -9.11 -3.93 13.24
C PRO A 249 -9.35 -5.22 14.03
N THR A 250 -8.26 -5.85 14.49
CA THR A 250 -8.32 -6.92 15.47
C THR A 250 -9.09 -6.49 16.73
N LEU A 251 -9.77 -7.41 17.37
CA LEU A 251 -10.49 -7.20 18.64
C LEU A 251 -9.56 -7.13 19.85
N GLU A 252 -8.25 -7.36 19.68
CA GLU A 252 -7.28 -7.28 20.76
C GLU A 252 -7.17 -5.86 21.34
N GLU A 253 -7.18 -5.75 22.64
CA GLU A 253 -7.03 -4.48 23.34
C GLU A 253 -5.68 -3.80 23.06
N CYS A 254 -4.64 -4.61 22.80
CA CYS A 254 -3.30 -4.13 22.50
C CYS A 254 -3.09 -3.75 21.01
N ARG A 255 -4.19 -3.62 20.22
CA ARG A 255 -4.09 -3.08 18.86
C ARG A 255 -3.40 -1.72 18.89
N GLY A 256 -2.60 -1.42 17.85
CA GLY A 256 -1.83 -0.16 17.83
C GLY A 256 -0.51 -0.21 18.57
N CYS A 257 -0.09 -1.36 19.11
CA CYS A 257 1.17 -1.51 19.83
C CYS A 257 2.41 -1.19 18.97
N TYR A 258 2.25 -1.02 17.66
CA TYR A 258 3.29 -0.50 16.78
C TYR A 258 3.84 0.84 17.25
N ASN A 259 2.98 1.74 17.70
CA ASN A 259 3.36 3.08 18.15
C ASN A 259 4.05 3.10 19.51
N GLU A 260 3.90 2.03 20.29
CA GLU A 260 4.49 1.92 21.62
C GLU A 260 5.94 1.40 21.61
N GLN A 261 6.44 0.93 20.46
CA GLN A 261 7.79 0.36 20.37
C GLN A 261 8.84 1.45 20.29
N GLN A 262 9.88 1.36 21.12
CA GLN A 262 11.05 2.23 21.02
C GLN A 262 11.84 1.93 19.75
N ARG A 263 12.24 2.96 19.04
CA ARG A 263 12.95 2.82 17.77
C ARG A 263 14.44 3.18 17.90
N PRO A 264 15.29 2.62 17.04
CA PRO A 264 15.00 1.73 15.92
C PRO A 264 14.60 0.32 16.36
N VAL A 265 13.49 -0.20 15.84
CA VAL A 265 13.05 -1.57 16.08
C VAL A 265 13.79 -2.49 15.11
N VAL A 266 14.72 -3.27 15.62
CA VAL A 266 15.44 -4.27 14.82
C VAL A 266 14.63 -5.57 14.70
N ILE A 267 13.86 -5.90 15.73
CA ILE A 267 13.00 -7.08 15.80
C ILE A 267 11.67 -6.69 16.42
N TRP A 268 10.59 -6.96 15.70
CA TRP A 268 9.25 -6.75 16.19
C TRP A 268 8.82 -7.93 17.06
N THR A 269 8.83 -7.74 18.36
CA THR A 269 8.39 -8.76 19.31
C THR A 269 7.03 -8.39 19.87
N CYS A 270 6.11 -9.37 19.90
CA CYS A 270 4.83 -9.20 20.57
C CYS A 270 5.02 -9.16 22.08
N LYS A 271 4.50 -8.14 22.77
CA LYS A 271 4.54 -8.04 24.24
C LYS A 271 3.86 -9.24 24.95
N LYS A 272 2.85 -9.83 24.28
CA LYS A 272 2.15 -11.04 24.77
C LYS A 272 2.85 -12.35 24.37
N GLY A 273 3.92 -12.29 23.57
CA GLY A 273 4.69 -13.46 23.12
C GLY A 273 4.04 -14.30 22.01
N THR A 274 2.73 -14.27 21.86
CA THR A 274 1.95 -15.20 21.01
C THR A 274 1.19 -14.55 19.87
N THR A 275 1.33 -13.25 19.62
CA THR A 275 0.63 -12.49 18.56
C THR A 275 -0.89 -12.79 18.44
N PRO A 276 -1.67 -12.68 19.53
CA PRO A 276 -3.10 -13.05 19.51
C PRO A 276 -3.93 -12.20 18.54
N CYS A 277 -3.46 -11.01 18.17
CA CYS A 277 -4.09 -10.14 17.17
C CYS A 277 -4.25 -10.79 15.79
N ASN A 278 -3.49 -11.84 15.48
CA ASN A 278 -3.58 -12.54 14.20
C ASN A 278 -4.85 -13.40 14.07
N ASN A 279 -5.41 -13.82 15.21
CA ASN A 279 -6.57 -14.73 15.29
C ASN A 279 -7.85 -14.02 15.76
N ASN A 280 -7.74 -12.89 16.42
CA ASN A 280 -8.86 -12.29 17.12
C ASN A 280 -9.53 -11.19 16.26
N PHE A 281 -10.31 -11.63 15.26
CA PHE A 281 -11.08 -10.78 14.38
C PHE A 281 -12.58 -11.11 14.45
N ASP A 282 -13.41 -10.11 14.22
CA ASP A 282 -14.82 -10.31 13.92
C ASP A 282 -14.98 -10.77 12.45
N VAL A 283 -15.04 -12.08 12.26
CA VAL A 283 -15.20 -12.71 10.95
C VAL A 283 -16.48 -12.25 10.24
N ALA A 284 -17.56 -12.00 11.00
CA ALA A 284 -18.81 -11.52 10.43
C ALA A 284 -18.66 -10.08 9.91
N ALA A 285 -17.97 -9.22 10.67
CA ALA A 285 -17.68 -7.85 10.23
C ALA A 285 -16.81 -7.82 8.97
N ILE A 286 -15.78 -8.69 8.86
CA ILE A 286 -14.96 -8.80 7.64
C ILE A 286 -15.82 -9.23 6.46
N ALA A 287 -16.61 -10.30 6.61
CA ALA A 287 -17.46 -10.79 5.53
C ALA A 287 -18.48 -9.73 5.09
N THR A 288 -19.15 -9.06 6.02
CA THR A 288 -20.10 -7.97 5.73
C THR A 288 -19.44 -6.80 4.99
N ALA A 289 -18.22 -6.43 5.38
CA ALA A 289 -17.47 -5.38 4.69
C ALA A 289 -17.14 -5.77 3.23
N ILE A 290 -16.79 -7.03 2.97
CA ILE A 290 -16.55 -7.54 1.62
C ILE A 290 -17.87 -7.61 0.83
N GLU A 291 -18.92 -8.17 1.43
CA GLU A 291 -20.26 -8.31 0.82
C GLU A 291 -20.84 -6.97 0.37
N SER A 292 -20.52 -5.88 1.04
CA SER A 292 -21.00 -4.54 0.66
C SER A 292 -20.52 -4.07 -0.72
N TYR A 293 -19.51 -4.74 -1.29
CA TYR A 293 -18.94 -4.46 -2.62
C TYR A 293 -19.21 -5.57 -3.66
N LEU A 294 -19.80 -6.70 -3.26
CA LEU A 294 -20.13 -7.81 -4.14
C LEU A 294 -21.55 -7.65 -4.72
#